data_14565d2ebdc26377ba8f9fb9044147c5
#
_entry.id   14565d2ebdc26377ba8f9fb9044147c5
#
_cell.length_a   1.000
_cell.length_b   1.000
_cell.length_c   1.000
_cell.angle_alpha   90.00
_cell.angle_beta   90.00
_cell.angle_gamma   90.00
#
_symmetry.space_group_name_H-M   'P 1'
#
loop_
_entity.id
_entity.type
_entity.pdbx_description
1 polymer ?
#
loop_
_entity_poly.entity_id
_entity_poly.type
_entity_poly.pdbx_seq_one_letter_code
_entity_poly.pdbx_strand_id
1 'polypeptide(L)'
;MSFRKALWALGVAVCLAAPVAVHAQGDYLDVFVVKVKPEKLADFQALTKKWVDANRRFNGDHWLTLETVYGEGNVYMFTSTRKDYAEIDKTNEASMLAANKAFGKEGGQKIEQDFDNCLVWSRSELRRRRWDLSRKAPTDPDGYAKLIGESRLLRTTAVHVRSGHVPEFEALLKDMKEAGEKNPEAPPVLVSQVIEGSKGSIFYVSTLRSSMGGFDHNPTTREILGEEGYKKFQQINADAVEIAESTLYRFSPDLSNPPDEVAKVASDFWHPKAMMAATSKTKTAPKTAMEPVVAKNPDKKP
;
A
#
# COMPACT_ATOMS: atom_id res chain seq x y z
N MET A 1 10.12 78.94 21.93
CA MET A 1 9.00 77.97 21.71
C MET A 1 9.23 77.27 20.42
N SER A 2 9.69 76.00 20.42
CA SER A 2 9.98 75.26 19.21
C SER A 2 9.42 73.83 19.37
N PHE A 3 8.41 73.49 18.54
CA PHE A 3 7.78 72.21 18.47
C PHE A 3 8.64 71.27 17.61
N ARG A 4 9.24 70.26 18.19
CA ARG A 4 9.88 69.17 17.45
C ARG A 4 8.85 68.07 17.20
N LYS A 5 8.47 67.91 15.94
CA LYS A 5 7.67 66.79 15.47
C LYS A 5 8.59 65.57 15.30
N ALA A 6 8.37 64.53 16.13
CA ALA A 6 8.98 63.24 15.94
C ALA A 6 8.15 62.43 14.95
N LEU A 7 8.71 62.11 13.77
CA LEU A 7 8.14 61.14 12.82
C LEU A 7 8.54 59.74 13.32
N TRP A 8 7.55 58.96 13.68
CA TRP A 8 7.70 57.51 13.88
C TRP A 8 7.51 56.85 12.49
N ALA A 9 8.59 56.33 11.94
CA ALA A 9 8.54 55.44 10.78
C ALA A 9 8.14 54.05 11.27
N LEU A 10 6.90 53.64 10.99
CA LEU A 10 6.45 52.23 11.15
C LEU A 10 7.06 51.41 10.01
N GLY A 11 8.12 50.66 10.35
CA GLY A 11 8.63 49.61 9.50
C GLY A 11 7.68 48.42 9.50
N VAL A 12 6.85 48.27 8.45
CA VAL A 12 6.09 47.04 8.23
C VAL A 12 7.09 45.97 7.75
N ALA A 13 7.51 45.11 8.64
CA ALA A 13 8.21 43.88 8.29
C ALA A 13 7.17 42.93 7.65
N VAL A 14 7.14 42.89 6.31
CA VAL A 14 6.45 41.85 5.57
C VAL A 14 7.24 40.57 5.76
N CYS A 15 6.87 39.75 6.76
CA CYS A 15 7.28 38.36 6.82
C CYS A 15 6.70 37.67 5.57
N LEU A 16 7.55 37.50 4.55
CA LEU A 16 7.30 36.51 3.49
C LEU A 16 7.28 35.12 4.14
N ALA A 17 6.10 34.72 4.61
CA ALA A 17 5.88 33.32 4.95
C ALA A 17 6.01 32.55 3.61
N ALA A 18 7.15 31.89 3.42
CA ALA A 18 7.27 30.90 2.38
C ALA A 18 6.10 29.91 2.57
N PRO A 19 5.32 29.61 1.54
CA PRO A 19 4.28 28.62 1.67
C PRO A 19 4.96 27.31 2.12
N VAL A 20 4.66 26.89 3.35
CA VAL A 20 4.94 25.53 3.78
C VAL A 20 4.13 24.68 2.82
N ALA A 21 4.79 23.96 1.93
CA ALA A 21 4.13 23.02 1.04
C ALA A 21 3.43 21.99 1.95
N VAL A 22 2.14 22.23 2.19
CA VAL A 22 1.28 21.22 2.85
C VAL A 22 1.15 20.12 1.83
N HIS A 23 1.85 19.01 2.06
CA HIS A 23 1.68 17.82 1.24
C HIS A 23 0.26 17.31 1.48
N ALA A 24 -0.64 17.66 0.55
CA ALA A 24 -2.05 17.26 0.57
C ALA A 24 -2.27 15.74 0.47
N GLN A 25 -1.18 14.97 0.42
CA GLN A 25 -1.14 13.51 0.23
C GLN A 25 -1.11 12.71 1.54
N GLY A 26 -1.25 13.40 2.69
CA GLY A 26 -1.09 12.80 4.01
C GLY A 26 0.40 12.54 4.37
N ASP A 27 0.76 12.84 5.61
CA ASP A 27 2.14 12.71 6.10
C ASP A 27 2.45 11.34 6.69
N TYR A 28 1.41 10.53 6.92
CA TYR A 28 1.55 9.25 7.59
C TYR A 28 1.01 8.10 6.75
N LEU A 29 1.63 6.94 6.93
CA LEU A 29 1.13 5.64 6.50
C LEU A 29 0.80 4.83 7.75
N ASP A 30 -0.47 4.50 7.91
CA ASP A 30 -0.94 3.55 8.90
C ASP A 30 -0.88 2.17 8.24
N VAL A 31 -0.01 1.31 8.78
CA VAL A 31 0.38 0.04 8.16
C VAL A 31 0.08 -1.11 9.11
N PHE A 32 -0.70 -2.07 8.63
CA PHE A 32 -0.97 -3.31 9.33
C PHE A 32 -0.46 -4.49 8.50
N VAL A 33 0.45 -5.27 9.06
CA VAL A 33 1.06 -6.43 8.39
C VAL A 33 0.62 -7.69 9.12
N VAL A 34 0.17 -8.68 8.37
CA VAL A 34 -0.30 -9.95 8.92
C VAL A 34 0.35 -11.12 8.20
N LYS A 35 0.66 -12.17 8.95
CA LYS A 35 1.01 -13.49 8.44
C LYS A 35 -0.18 -14.41 8.62
N VAL A 36 -0.69 -14.95 7.52
CA VAL A 36 -1.86 -15.83 7.51
C VAL A 36 -1.43 -17.28 7.57
N LYS A 37 -2.16 -18.09 8.35
CA LYS A 37 -1.99 -19.56 8.40
C LYS A 37 -2.28 -20.15 7.02
N PRO A 38 -1.44 -21.01 6.43
CA PRO A 38 -1.64 -21.53 5.09
C PRO A 38 -3.00 -22.17 4.86
N GLU A 39 -3.49 -22.94 5.84
CA GLU A 39 -4.79 -23.61 5.81
C GLU A 39 -5.99 -22.65 5.98
N LYS A 40 -5.74 -21.38 6.34
CA LYS A 40 -6.76 -20.35 6.58
C LYS A 40 -6.81 -19.27 5.51
N LEU A 41 -6.04 -19.38 4.42
CA LEU A 41 -5.97 -18.37 3.37
C LEU A 41 -7.33 -18.05 2.75
N ALA A 42 -8.13 -19.08 2.44
CA ALA A 42 -9.45 -18.89 1.86
C ALA A 42 -10.42 -18.19 2.82
N ASP A 43 -10.40 -18.59 4.12
CA ASP A 43 -11.21 -17.97 5.16
C ASP A 43 -10.83 -16.50 5.34
N PHE A 44 -9.51 -16.21 5.45
CA PHE A 44 -8.96 -14.86 5.56
C PHE A 44 -9.41 -13.95 4.40
N GLN A 45 -9.27 -14.43 3.16
CA GLN A 45 -9.68 -13.66 1.98
C GLN A 45 -11.19 -13.40 1.98
N ALA A 46 -12.01 -14.39 2.34
CA ALA A 46 -13.45 -14.24 2.41
C ALA A 46 -13.87 -13.23 3.50
N LEU A 47 -13.24 -13.26 4.66
CA LEU A 47 -13.50 -12.30 5.76
C LEU A 47 -13.07 -10.89 5.37
N THR A 48 -11.89 -10.74 4.77
CA THR A 48 -11.38 -9.44 4.30
C THR A 48 -12.32 -8.85 3.23
N LYS A 49 -12.81 -9.64 2.27
CA LYS A 49 -13.80 -9.18 1.28
C LYS A 49 -15.09 -8.68 1.93
N LYS A 50 -15.60 -9.36 2.95
CA LYS A 50 -16.76 -8.88 3.71
C LYS A 50 -16.48 -7.52 4.34
N TRP A 51 -15.29 -7.34 4.90
CA TRP A 51 -14.87 -6.08 5.51
C TRP A 51 -14.76 -4.95 4.47
N VAL A 52 -14.18 -5.23 3.29
CA VAL A 52 -14.15 -4.33 2.13
C VAL A 52 -15.56 -3.91 1.73
N ASP A 53 -16.48 -4.88 1.55
CA ASP A 53 -17.85 -4.59 1.14
C ASP A 53 -18.61 -3.73 2.15
N ALA A 54 -18.41 -3.98 3.46
CA ALA A 54 -19.01 -3.18 4.51
C ALA A 54 -18.51 -1.72 4.47
N ASN A 55 -17.19 -1.53 4.40
CA ASN A 55 -16.58 -0.20 4.38
C ASN A 55 -16.99 0.59 3.12
N ARG A 56 -17.01 -0.07 1.97
CA ARG A 56 -17.45 0.54 0.69
C ARG A 56 -18.92 0.98 0.73
N ARG A 57 -19.79 0.13 1.27
CA ARG A 57 -21.24 0.41 1.32
C ARG A 57 -21.63 1.50 2.31
N PHE A 58 -20.88 1.66 3.40
CA PHE A 58 -21.25 2.52 4.52
C PHE A 58 -20.24 3.64 4.78
N ASN A 59 -19.40 3.96 3.76
CA ASN A 59 -18.41 5.03 3.80
C ASN A 59 -17.48 4.91 5.03
N GLY A 60 -16.93 3.71 5.23
CA GLY A 60 -15.94 3.44 6.25
C GLY A 60 -14.54 3.92 5.86
N ASP A 61 -13.52 3.19 6.31
CA ASP A 61 -12.13 3.52 6.02
C ASP A 61 -11.69 3.06 4.63
N HIS A 62 -10.62 3.69 4.11
CA HIS A 62 -9.95 3.35 2.86
C HIS A 62 -8.57 2.76 3.12
N TRP A 63 -8.24 1.69 2.42
CA TRP A 63 -6.92 1.06 2.47
C TRP A 63 -6.56 0.37 1.17
N LEU A 64 -5.28 0.13 0.99
CA LEU A 64 -4.73 -0.72 -0.06
C LEU A 64 -4.17 -1.98 0.58
N THR A 65 -4.43 -3.13 -0.03
CA THR A 65 -3.88 -4.41 0.40
C THR A 65 -2.84 -4.89 -0.59
N LEU A 66 -1.71 -5.33 -0.05
CA LEU A 66 -0.62 -5.89 -0.83
C LEU A 66 -0.31 -7.30 -0.32
N GLU A 67 -0.04 -8.21 -1.25
CA GLU A 67 0.34 -9.59 -0.99
C GLU A 67 1.80 -9.83 -1.39
N THR A 68 2.56 -10.54 -0.57
CA THR A 68 3.96 -10.85 -0.86
C THR A 68 4.09 -11.75 -2.10
N VAL A 69 4.93 -11.33 -3.05
CA VAL A 69 5.34 -12.12 -4.22
C VAL A 69 6.71 -12.75 -4.00
N TYR A 70 7.68 -11.95 -3.55
CA TYR A 70 9.00 -12.39 -3.13
C TYR A 70 9.31 -11.85 -1.73
N GLY A 71 9.56 -12.73 -0.80
CA GLY A 71 9.74 -12.50 0.62
C GLY A 71 9.09 -13.60 1.44
N GLU A 72 8.65 -13.29 2.65
CA GLU A 72 7.93 -14.24 3.49
C GLU A 72 6.53 -14.53 2.90
N GLY A 73 6.24 -15.79 2.57
CA GLY A 73 4.96 -16.21 1.97
C GLY A 73 3.76 -16.02 2.92
N ASN A 74 2.56 -15.86 2.36
CA ASN A 74 1.30 -15.63 3.07
C ASN A 74 1.31 -14.38 3.97
N VAL A 75 2.14 -13.40 3.66
CA VAL A 75 2.16 -12.09 4.33
C VAL A 75 1.39 -11.10 3.51
N TYR A 76 0.46 -10.41 4.17
CA TYR A 76 -0.34 -9.32 3.61
C TYR A 76 -0.04 -8.03 4.35
N MET A 77 0.03 -6.94 3.62
CA MET A 77 0.20 -5.59 4.15
C MET A 77 -1.01 -4.75 3.77
N PHE A 78 -1.69 -4.21 4.77
CA PHE A 78 -2.73 -3.21 4.61
C PHE A 78 -2.11 -1.84 4.88
N THR A 79 -2.36 -0.88 4.02
CA THR A 79 -1.79 0.46 4.19
C THR A 79 -2.83 1.53 3.87
N SER A 80 -2.94 2.49 4.76
CA SER A 80 -3.82 3.65 4.64
C SER A 80 -3.00 4.92 4.76
N THR A 81 -3.38 5.94 4.00
CA THR A 81 -2.79 7.27 4.14
C THR A 81 -3.55 8.04 5.20
N ARG A 82 -2.84 8.72 6.10
CA ARG A 82 -3.41 9.57 7.16
C ARG A 82 -2.77 10.94 7.12
N LYS A 83 -3.58 11.96 7.35
CA LYS A 83 -3.12 13.34 7.43
C LYS A 83 -2.43 13.61 8.77
N ASP A 84 -3.05 13.14 9.85
CA ASP A 84 -2.63 13.32 11.22
C ASP A 84 -3.12 12.17 12.12
N TYR A 85 -2.76 12.19 13.39
CA TYR A 85 -3.19 11.19 14.37
C TYR A 85 -4.71 11.20 14.62
N ALA A 86 -5.33 12.37 14.58
CA ALA A 86 -6.78 12.49 14.79
C ALA A 86 -7.59 11.81 13.68
N GLU A 87 -7.05 11.76 12.46
CA GLU A 87 -7.67 11.03 11.35
C GLU A 87 -7.65 9.52 11.59
N ILE A 88 -6.63 8.98 12.28
CA ILE A 88 -6.56 7.55 12.62
C ILE A 88 -7.76 7.17 13.50
N ASP A 89 -8.04 7.94 14.56
CA ASP A 89 -9.19 7.68 15.42
C ASP A 89 -10.50 7.76 14.65
N LYS A 90 -10.66 8.80 13.83
CA LYS A 90 -11.86 9.03 13.04
C LYS A 90 -12.12 7.90 12.03
N THR A 91 -11.08 7.43 11.34
CA THR A 91 -11.22 6.37 10.33
C THR A 91 -11.44 5.00 10.96
N ASN A 92 -10.83 4.73 12.11
CA ASN A 92 -11.12 3.53 12.90
C ASN A 92 -12.59 3.50 13.35
N GLU A 93 -13.10 4.60 13.87
CA GLU A 93 -14.52 4.74 14.23
C GLU A 93 -15.43 4.52 13.02
N ALA A 94 -15.11 5.14 11.87
CA ALA A 94 -15.88 4.99 10.64
C ALA A 94 -15.90 3.53 10.15
N SER A 95 -14.77 2.83 10.21
CA SER A 95 -14.67 1.41 9.85
C SER A 95 -15.51 0.53 10.77
N MET A 96 -15.45 0.75 12.08
CA MET A 96 -16.27 0.03 13.06
C MET A 96 -17.76 0.28 12.87
N LEU A 97 -18.16 1.52 12.58
CA LEU A 97 -19.55 1.87 12.29
C LEU A 97 -20.04 1.20 11.01
N ALA A 98 -19.20 1.14 9.96
CA ALA A 98 -19.52 0.45 8.72
C ALA A 98 -19.76 -1.05 8.95
N ALA A 99 -18.87 -1.71 9.72
CA ALA A 99 -19.01 -3.10 10.09
C ALA A 99 -20.28 -3.36 10.91
N ASN A 100 -20.58 -2.51 11.90
CA ASN A 100 -21.78 -2.62 12.73
C ASN A 100 -23.07 -2.44 11.91
N LYS A 101 -23.07 -1.55 10.92
CA LYS A 101 -24.20 -1.38 9.99
C LYS A 101 -24.40 -2.58 9.07
N ALA A 102 -23.31 -3.22 8.63
CA ALA A 102 -23.35 -4.36 7.72
C ALA A 102 -23.75 -5.65 8.41
N PHE A 103 -23.26 -5.90 9.62
CA PHE A 103 -23.31 -7.21 10.28
C PHE A 103 -23.99 -7.20 11.64
N GLY A 104 -24.37 -6.04 12.16
CA GLY A 104 -24.72 -5.86 13.58
C GLY A 104 -23.48 -5.93 14.48
N LYS A 105 -23.62 -5.47 15.72
CA LYS A 105 -22.48 -5.40 16.65
C LYS A 105 -21.83 -6.78 16.91
N GLU A 106 -22.65 -7.79 17.18
CA GLU A 106 -22.15 -9.16 17.43
C GLU A 106 -21.54 -9.79 16.17
N GLY A 107 -22.15 -9.55 14.99
CA GLY A 107 -21.63 -10.03 13.72
C GLY A 107 -20.29 -9.40 13.35
N GLY A 108 -20.11 -8.09 13.60
CA GLY A 108 -18.84 -7.39 13.42
C GLY A 108 -17.74 -7.98 14.31
N GLN A 109 -18.00 -8.13 15.60
CA GLN A 109 -17.08 -8.74 16.56
C GLN A 109 -16.68 -10.18 16.16
N LYS A 110 -17.66 -10.96 15.69
CA LYS A 110 -17.38 -12.31 15.23
C LYS A 110 -16.45 -12.32 13.99
N ILE A 111 -16.67 -11.44 13.03
CA ILE A 111 -15.80 -11.34 11.85
C ILE A 111 -14.38 -10.97 12.26
N GLU A 112 -14.20 -10.04 13.18
CA GLU A 112 -12.90 -9.64 13.71
C GLU A 112 -12.21 -10.82 14.41
N GLN A 113 -12.90 -11.53 15.28
CA GLN A 113 -12.38 -12.73 15.96
C GLN A 113 -12.02 -13.84 14.96
N ASP A 114 -12.88 -14.10 13.96
CA ASP A 114 -12.63 -15.11 12.94
C ASP A 114 -11.42 -14.71 12.07
N PHE A 115 -11.23 -13.40 11.79
CA PHE A 115 -10.07 -12.87 11.10
C PHE A 115 -8.78 -13.11 11.93
N ASP A 116 -8.77 -12.77 13.21
CA ASP A 116 -7.64 -12.99 14.10
C ASP A 116 -7.26 -14.48 14.20
N ASN A 117 -8.25 -15.36 14.19
CA ASN A 117 -8.04 -16.81 14.18
C ASN A 117 -7.33 -17.33 12.91
N CYS A 118 -7.35 -16.54 11.82
CA CYS A 118 -6.61 -16.86 10.60
C CYS A 118 -5.12 -16.51 10.69
N LEU A 119 -4.70 -15.71 11.67
CA LEU A 119 -3.36 -15.15 11.72
C LEU A 119 -2.38 -16.02 12.48
N VAL A 120 -1.13 -16.04 12.00
CA VAL A 120 0.04 -16.54 12.74
C VAL A 120 0.59 -15.44 13.64
N TRP A 121 0.71 -14.22 13.06
CA TRP A 121 1.09 -13.01 13.76
C TRP A 121 0.54 -11.78 13.03
N SER A 122 0.50 -10.66 13.74
CA SER A 122 0.20 -9.35 13.19
C SER A 122 1.15 -8.29 13.75
N ARG A 123 1.34 -7.20 13.01
CA ARG A 123 2.15 -6.06 13.40
C ARG A 123 1.56 -4.78 12.83
N SER A 124 1.41 -3.75 13.67
CA SER A 124 1.02 -2.40 13.26
C SER A 124 2.22 -1.47 13.31
N GLU A 125 2.35 -0.63 12.33
CA GLU A 125 3.38 0.41 12.26
C GLU A 125 2.75 1.73 11.81
N LEU A 126 3.08 2.83 12.48
CA LEU A 126 2.84 4.15 11.95
C LEU A 126 4.14 4.66 11.33
N ARG A 127 4.10 4.98 10.05
CA ARG A 127 5.27 5.46 9.30
C ARG A 127 5.02 6.91 8.88
N ARG A 128 6.01 7.77 9.14
CA ARG A 128 6.02 9.12 8.59
C ARG A 128 6.60 9.10 7.18
N ARG A 129 5.93 9.73 6.23
CA ARG A 129 6.48 9.92 4.90
C ARG A 129 7.62 10.93 4.94
N ARG A 130 8.73 10.59 4.27
CA ARG A 130 9.93 11.42 4.18
C ARG A 130 10.03 11.99 2.77
N TRP A 131 9.18 12.98 2.51
CA TRP A 131 9.17 13.70 1.23
C TRP A 131 10.50 14.37 0.92
N ASP A 132 11.20 14.83 1.96
CA ASP A 132 12.53 15.39 1.91
C ASP A 132 13.59 14.40 1.40
N LEU A 133 13.38 13.09 1.56
CA LEU A 133 14.26 12.01 1.13
C LEU A 133 13.72 11.25 -0.10
N SER A 134 12.47 11.48 -0.47
CA SER A 134 11.83 10.83 -1.61
C SER A 134 12.25 11.50 -2.92
N ARG A 135 12.52 10.69 -3.95
CA ARG A 135 12.98 11.12 -5.27
C ARG A 135 11.83 11.09 -6.26
N LYS A 136 11.69 12.14 -7.11
CA LYS A 136 10.63 12.25 -8.12
C LYS A 136 9.24 11.91 -7.56
N ALA A 137 9.03 12.19 -6.27
CA ALA A 137 7.75 12.01 -5.64
C ALA A 137 6.74 13.01 -6.23
N PRO A 138 5.50 12.59 -6.47
CA PRO A 138 4.45 13.53 -6.88
C PRO A 138 4.30 14.65 -5.85
N THR A 139 4.09 15.88 -6.33
CA THR A 139 3.96 17.08 -5.49
C THR A 139 2.51 17.45 -5.20
N ASP A 140 1.57 16.77 -5.87
CA ASP A 140 0.13 17.01 -5.77
C ASP A 140 -0.65 15.69 -5.58
N PRO A 141 -1.89 15.76 -5.08
CA PRO A 141 -2.72 14.58 -4.83
C PRO A 141 -3.02 13.77 -6.08
N ASP A 142 -3.25 14.41 -7.22
CA ASP A 142 -3.61 13.73 -8.47
C ASP A 142 -2.43 12.93 -9.01
N GLY A 143 -1.22 13.51 -8.99
CA GLY A 143 0.01 12.80 -9.34
C GLY A 143 0.27 11.60 -8.44
N TYR A 144 -0.02 11.73 -7.14
CA TYR A 144 0.10 10.62 -6.21
C TYR A 144 -0.95 9.52 -6.49
N ALA A 145 -2.21 9.91 -6.67
CA ALA A 145 -3.29 8.99 -7.02
C ALA A 145 -2.97 8.24 -8.32
N LYS A 146 -2.41 8.95 -9.32
CA LYS A 146 -1.96 8.34 -10.57
C LYS A 146 -0.84 7.33 -10.35
N LEU A 147 0.21 7.70 -9.60
CA LEU A 147 1.33 6.80 -9.30
C LEU A 147 0.86 5.51 -8.64
N ILE A 148 -0.02 5.59 -7.65
CA ILE A 148 -0.57 4.42 -6.96
C ILE A 148 -1.55 3.68 -7.87
N GLY A 149 -2.48 4.39 -8.50
CA GLY A 149 -3.56 3.80 -9.31
C GLY A 149 -3.06 2.98 -10.51
N GLU A 150 -1.97 3.42 -11.16
CA GLU A 150 -1.33 2.72 -12.27
C GLU A 150 -0.43 1.55 -11.81
N SER A 151 -0.07 1.51 -10.53
CA SER A 151 0.86 0.51 -10.00
C SER A 151 0.18 -0.84 -9.77
N ARG A 152 0.94 -1.91 -9.96
CA ARG A 152 0.54 -3.30 -9.69
C ARG A 152 1.47 -3.97 -8.70
N LEU A 153 2.68 -3.42 -8.57
CA LEU A 153 3.76 -3.97 -7.77
C LEU A 153 4.41 -2.88 -6.94
N LEU A 154 4.78 -3.23 -5.72
CA LEU A 154 5.57 -2.43 -4.81
C LEU A 154 6.79 -3.24 -4.38
N ARG A 155 8.01 -2.79 -4.73
CA ARG A 155 9.22 -3.26 -4.09
C ARG A 155 9.59 -2.30 -2.98
N THR A 156 9.77 -2.81 -1.78
CA THR A 156 10.20 -2.01 -0.64
C THR A 156 11.37 -2.68 0.07
N THR A 157 12.35 -1.88 0.45
CA THR A 157 13.48 -2.32 1.27
C THR A 157 13.33 -1.69 2.65
N ALA A 158 13.15 -2.53 3.67
CA ALA A 158 13.24 -2.13 5.07
C ALA A 158 14.72 -2.05 5.45
N VAL A 159 15.18 -0.87 5.86
CA VAL A 159 16.56 -0.61 6.26
C VAL A 159 16.57 -0.28 7.75
N HIS A 160 17.17 -1.18 8.53
CA HIS A 160 17.41 -0.98 9.95
C HIS A 160 18.72 -0.22 10.11
N VAL A 161 18.63 0.99 10.65
CA VAL A 161 19.78 1.89 10.84
C VAL A 161 20.31 1.71 12.25
N ARG A 162 21.63 1.51 12.37
CA ARG A 162 22.33 1.40 13.65
C ARG A 162 22.13 2.65 14.50
N SER A 163 22.05 2.47 15.81
CA SER A 163 21.92 3.59 16.74
C SER A 163 23.09 4.57 16.57
N GLY A 164 22.76 5.87 16.49
CA GLY A 164 23.73 6.95 16.29
C GLY A 164 24.04 7.28 14.83
N HIS A 165 23.65 6.44 13.84
CA HIS A 165 23.97 6.61 12.43
C HIS A 165 22.80 7.14 11.56
N VAL A 166 21.70 7.54 12.17
CA VAL A 166 20.54 8.08 11.43
C VAL A 166 20.91 9.31 10.61
N PRO A 167 21.68 10.31 11.14
CA PRO A 167 22.05 11.48 10.34
C PRO A 167 22.86 11.15 9.09
N GLU A 168 23.82 10.21 9.18
CA GLU A 168 24.65 9.78 8.06
C GLU A 168 23.82 9.05 7.01
N PHE A 169 22.88 8.20 7.45
CA PHE A 169 21.98 7.49 6.54
C PHE A 169 21.02 8.45 5.84
N GLU A 170 20.47 9.44 6.55
CA GLU A 170 19.63 10.48 5.94
C GLU A 170 20.42 11.33 4.93
N ALA A 171 21.68 11.67 5.23
CA ALA A 171 22.55 12.36 4.28
C ALA A 171 22.78 11.53 3.02
N LEU A 172 22.98 10.22 3.15
CA LEU A 172 23.11 9.31 2.02
C LEU A 172 21.83 9.29 1.16
N LEU A 173 20.64 9.22 1.78
CA LEU A 173 19.38 9.25 1.05
C LEU A 173 19.16 10.58 0.32
N LYS A 174 19.64 11.70 0.87
CA LYS A 174 19.62 13.01 0.19
C LYS A 174 20.53 13.02 -1.02
N ASP A 175 21.76 12.53 -0.90
CA ASP A 175 22.70 12.40 -2.03
C ASP A 175 22.09 11.53 -3.15
N MET A 176 21.45 10.40 -2.79
CA MET A 176 20.76 9.51 -3.74
C MET A 176 19.55 10.19 -4.40
N LYS A 177 18.79 11.00 -3.65
CA LYS A 177 17.71 11.80 -4.19
C LYS A 177 18.23 12.80 -5.20
N GLU A 178 19.20 13.65 -4.82
CA GLU A 178 19.75 14.70 -5.67
C GLU A 178 20.36 14.14 -6.98
N ALA A 179 21.10 13.05 -6.89
CA ALA A 179 21.66 12.39 -8.06
C ALA A 179 20.58 11.79 -8.95
N GLY A 180 19.58 11.15 -8.36
CA GLY A 180 18.50 10.51 -9.10
C GLY A 180 17.50 11.50 -9.69
N GLU A 181 17.31 12.70 -9.11
CA GLU A 181 16.51 13.78 -9.72
C GLU A 181 17.11 14.24 -11.07
N LYS A 182 18.44 14.21 -11.17
CA LYS A 182 19.17 14.58 -12.39
C LYS A 182 19.18 13.49 -13.46
N ASN A 183 18.91 12.24 -13.08
CA ASN A 183 18.89 11.12 -14.02
C ASN A 183 17.46 10.89 -14.54
N PRO A 184 17.19 11.12 -15.86
CA PRO A 184 15.84 10.99 -16.42
C PRO A 184 15.27 9.55 -16.30
N GLU A 185 16.14 8.54 -16.35
CA GLU A 185 15.75 7.13 -16.28
C GLU A 185 15.50 6.63 -14.85
N ALA A 186 15.97 7.39 -13.84
CA ALA A 186 15.75 7.01 -12.46
C ALA A 186 14.27 7.11 -12.10
N PRO A 187 13.68 6.04 -11.55
CA PRO A 187 12.26 6.01 -11.20
C PRO A 187 11.94 6.84 -9.95
N PRO A 188 10.66 7.15 -9.72
CA PRO A 188 10.20 7.62 -8.42
C PRO A 188 10.58 6.63 -7.31
N VAL A 189 11.05 7.17 -6.19
CA VAL A 189 11.33 6.43 -4.96
C VAL A 189 10.65 7.14 -3.80
N LEU A 190 9.82 6.42 -3.08
CA LEU A 190 9.15 6.93 -1.89
C LEU A 190 9.87 6.42 -0.64
N VAL A 191 10.18 7.33 0.27
CA VAL A 191 10.81 6.99 1.55
C VAL A 191 9.81 7.24 2.67
N SER A 192 9.72 6.30 3.60
CA SER A 192 9.01 6.48 4.88
C SER A 192 9.86 5.97 6.03
N GLN A 193 9.63 6.50 7.22
CA GLN A 193 10.33 6.14 8.44
C GLN A 193 9.32 5.71 9.48
N VAL A 194 9.57 4.59 10.15
CA VAL A 194 8.73 4.14 11.27
C VAL A 194 8.91 5.11 12.43
N ILE A 195 7.78 5.56 12.96
CA ILE A 195 7.75 6.42 14.15
C ILE A 195 7.14 5.69 15.35
N GLU A 196 6.23 4.72 15.09
CA GLU A 196 5.62 3.86 16.09
C GLU A 196 5.58 2.40 15.61
N GLY A 197 5.67 1.45 16.53
CA GLY A 197 5.45 0.03 16.26
C GLY A 197 6.71 -0.78 15.91
N SER A 198 7.92 -0.20 16.04
CA SER A 198 9.18 -0.92 15.79
C SER A 198 10.23 -0.67 16.84
N LYS A 199 11.28 -1.50 16.82
CA LYS A 199 12.50 -1.31 17.61
C LYS A 199 13.55 -0.63 16.73
N GLY A 200 14.18 0.43 17.23
CA GLY A 200 15.21 1.17 16.51
C GLY A 200 14.67 2.00 15.35
N SER A 201 15.56 2.51 14.52
CA SER A 201 15.23 3.36 13.38
C SER A 201 15.11 2.53 12.11
N ILE A 202 13.92 2.47 11.53
CA ILE A 202 13.64 1.74 10.29
C ILE A 202 13.16 2.72 9.22
N PHE A 203 13.82 2.68 8.07
CA PHE A 203 13.40 3.37 6.86
C PHE A 203 12.91 2.36 5.83
N TYR A 204 11.85 2.71 5.13
CA TYR A 204 11.35 1.95 3.99
C TYR A 204 11.62 2.75 2.72
N VAL A 205 12.41 2.16 1.82
CA VAL A 205 12.72 2.70 0.50
C VAL A 205 11.92 1.94 -0.54
N SER A 206 10.97 2.60 -1.18
CA SER A 206 9.92 1.95 -1.95
C SER A 206 9.89 2.42 -3.40
N THR A 207 9.71 1.48 -4.33
CA THR A 207 9.52 1.72 -5.77
C THR A 207 8.24 1.04 -6.23
N LEU A 208 7.46 1.72 -7.04
CA LEU A 208 6.20 1.26 -7.61
C LEU A 208 6.36 0.97 -9.11
N ARG A 209 5.69 -0.07 -9.61
CA ARG A 209 5.72 -0.47 -11.03
C ARG A 209 4.37 -1.02 -11.47
N SER A 210 4.07 -0.82 -12.75
CA SER A 210 2.88 -1.40 -13.39
C SER A 210 3.06 -2.87 -13.80
N SER A 211 4.31 -3.36 -13.90
CA SER A 211 4.62 -4.75 -14.28
C SER A 211 5.98 -5.18 -13.74
N MET A 212 6.26 -6.49 -13.76
CA MET A 212 7.57 -7.04 -13.39
C MET A 212 8.68 -6.52 -14.30
N GLY A 213 8.46 -6.46 -15.62
CA GLY A 213 9.43 -5.93 -16.56
C GLY A 213 9.81 -4.46 -16.32
N GLY A 214 8.98 -3.71 -15.59
CA GLY A 214 9.31 -2.35 -15.15
C GLY A 214 10.51 -2.26 -14.20
N PHE A 215 10.97 -3.40 -13.64
CA PHE A 215 12.18 -3.45 -12.81
C PHE A 215 13.46 -3.73 -13.59
N ASP A 216 13.38 -4.20 -14.86
CA ASP A 216 14.53 -4.63 -15.66
C ASP A 216 15.43 -3.46 -16.10
N HIS A 217 14.85 -2.27 -16.24
CA HIS A 217 15.52 -1.08 -16.76
C HIS A 217 15.81 -0.02 -15.69
N ASN A 218 15.92 -0.44 -14.43
CA ASN A 218 16.28 0.49 -13.37
C ASN A 218 17.80 0.75 -13.39
N PRO A 219 18.24 2.01 -13.41
CA PRO A 219 19.65 2.32 -13.23
C PRO A 219 20.11 1.82 -11.86
N THR A 220 21.31 1.26 -11.82
CA THR A 220 21.96 0.80 -10.59
C THR A 220 22.33 1.99 -9.69
N THR A 221 22.54 1.74 -8.40
CA THR A 221 23.03 2.77 -7.48
C THR A 221 24.32 3.41 -7.95
N ARG A 222 25.22 2.64 -8.58
CA ARG A 222 26.49 3.14 -9.16
C ARG A 222 26.24 4.07 -10.35
N GLU A 223 25.33 3.73 -11.25
CA GLU A 223 24.96 4.58 -12.38
C GLU A 223 24.28 5.89 -11.94
N ILE A 224 23.54 5.85 -10.83
CA ILE A 224 22.91 7.04 -10.26
C ILE A 224 23.94 7.95 -9.58
N LEU A 225 24.83 7.39 -8.76
CA LEU A 225 25.75 8.14 -7.91
C LEU A 225 27.11 8.44 -8.55
N GLY A 226 27.46 7.72 -9.64
CA GLY A 226 28.82 7.69 -10.15
C GLY A 226 29.80 6.95 -9.23
N GLU A 227 31.05 6.81 -9.63
CA GLU A 227 32.03 6.00 -8.90
C GLU A 227 32.33 6.54 -7.49
N GLU A 228 32.54 7.83 -7.33
CA GLU A 228 32.86 8.44 -6.03
C GLU A 228 31.67 8.40 -5.07
N GLY A 229 30.48 8.71 -5.56
CA GLY A 229 29.24 8.62 -4.77
C GLY A 229 28.94 7.17 -4.38
N TYR A 230 29.22 6.20 -5.26
CA TYR A 230 29.03 4.78 -4.96
C TYR A 230 30.01 4.26 -3.91
N LYS A 231 31.27 4.70 -3.89
CA LYS A 231 32.21 4.37 -2.79
C LYS A 231 31.71 4.90 -1.45
N LYS A 232 31.24 6.15 -1.41
CA LYS A 232 30.63 6.74 -0.21
C LYS A 232 29.41 5.95 0.23
N PHE A 233 28.52 5.56 -0.71
CA PHE A 233 27.37 4.69 -0.44
C PHE A 233 27.80 3.37 0.21
N GLN A 234 28.80 2.69 -0.32
CA GLN A 234 29.27 1.42 0.22
C GLN A 234 29.79 1.57 1.65
N GLN A 235 30.56 2.62 1.93
CA GLN A 235 31.08 2.89 3.26
C GLN A 235 29.96 3.17 4.27
N ILE A 236 29.06 4.12 3.97
CA ILE A 236 27.94 4.47 4.86
C ILE A 236 27.03 3.25 5.07
N ASN A 237 26.78 2.48 4.00
CA ASN A 237 25.95 1.27 4.12
C ASN A 237 26.58 0.24 5.06
N ALA A 238 27.90 0.06 5.03
CA ALA A 238 28.61 -0.85 5.92
C ALA A 238 28.58 -0.36 7.39
N ASP A 239 28.72 0.94 7.61
CA ASP A 239 28.81 1.53 8.93
C ASP A 239 27.43 1.71 9.58
N ALA A 240 26.46 2.23 8.81
CA ALA A 240 25.17 2.68 9.34
C ALA A 240 24.04 1.65 9.22
N VAL A 241 24.11 0.69 8.29
CA VAL A 241 23.04 -0.28 8.08
C VAL A 241 23.31 -1.55 8.87
N GLU A 242 22.34 -1.95 9.69
CA GLU A 242 22.38 -3.22 10.41
C GLU A 242 21.80 -4.36 9.56
N ILE A 243 20.60 -4.14 9.03
CA ILE A 243 19.87 -5.11 8.20
C ILE A 243 19.17 -4.34 7.07
N ALA A 244 19.16 -4.92 5.88
CA ALA A 244 18.36 -4.44 4.77
C ALA A 244 17.59 -5.62 4.15
N GLU A 245 16.27 -5.58 4.22
CA GLU A 245 15.39 -6.63 3.71
C GLU A 245 14.51 -6.10 2.60
N SER A 246 14.64 -6.66 1.40
CA SER A 246 13.79 -6.30 0.26
C SER A 246 12.65 -7.29 0.09
N THR A 247 11.45 -6.75 -0.01
CA THR A 247 10.22 -7.52 -0.30
C THR A 247 9.54 -6.95 -1.53
N LEU A 248 9.07 -7.84 -2.39
CA LEU A 248 8.21 -7.48 -3.51
C LEU A 248 6.78 -7.90 -3.22
N TYR A 249 5.89 -6.93 -3.30
CA TYR A 249 4.45 -7.09 -3.12
C TYR A 249 3.70 -6.86 -4.43
N ARG A 250 2.53 -7.48 -4.52
CA ARG A 250 1.50 -7.20 -5.53
C ARG A 250 0.30 -6.57 -4.86
N PHE A 251 -0.29 -5.55 -5.47
CA PHE A 251 -1.57 -5.02 -5.02
C PHE A 251 -2.68 -6.04 -5.21
N SER A 252 -3.53 -6.19 -4.19
CA SER A 252 -4.69 -7.07 -4.18
C SER A 252 -5.97 -6.22 -4.20
N PRO A 253 -6.55 -5.93 -5.39
CA PRO A 253 -7.71 -5.06 -5.49
C PRO A 253 -8.96 -5.63 -4.81
N ASP A 254 -9.11 -6.96 -4.82
CA ASP A 254 -10.24 -7.64 -4.17
C ASP A 254 -10.26 -7.51 -2.64
N LEU A 255 -9.09 -7.26 -2.04
CA LEU A 255 -8.91 -7.11 -0.59
C LEU A 255 -8.69 -5.64 -0.21
N SER A 256 -8.78 -4.71 -1.17
CA SER A 256 -8.59 -3.28 -0.99
C SER A 256 -9.92 -2.53 -1.02
N ASN A 257 -10.00 -1.46 -0.23
CA ASN A 257 -10.99 -0.40 -0.38
C ASN A 257 -10.27 0.92 -0.70
N PRO A 258 -9.81 1.09 -1.95
CA PRO A 258 -8.99 2.24 -2.32
C PRO A 258 -9.78 3.54 -2.20
N PRO A 259 -9.10 4.70 -1.96
CA PRO A 259 -9.70 6.00 -2.16
C PRO A 259 -10.19 6.17 -3.60
N ASP A 260 -11.29 6.91 -3.78
CA ASP A 260 -11.93 7.09 -5.08
C ASP A 260 -10.99 7.67 -6.15
N GLU A 261 -10.11 8.60 -5.79
CA GLU A 261 -9.12 9.20 -6.67
C GLU A 261 -8.12 8.17 -7.20
N VAL A 262 -7.72 7.20 -6.39
CA VAL A 262 -6.85 6.08 -6.80
C VAL A 262 -7.62 5.10 -7.69
N ALA A 263 -8.84 4.75 -7.30
CA ALA A 263 -9.66 3.78 -8.03
C ALA A 263 -10.03 4.27 -9.43
N LYS A 264 -10.30 5.57 -9.61
CA LYS A 264 -10.64 6.18 -10.90
C LYS A 264 -9.52 6.08 -11.94
N VAL A 265 -8.27 6.04 -11.52
CA VAL A 265 -7.11 5.95 -12.44
C VAL A 265 -7.11 4.65 -13.24
N ALA A 266 -7.51 3.53 -12.62
CA ALA A 266 -7.58 2.22 -13.25
C ALA A 266 -8.76 1.41 -12.67
N SER A 267 -9.98 1.86 -12.98
CA SER A 267 -11.21 1.33 -12.39
C SER A 267 -11.40 -0.16 -12.62
N ASP A 268 -11.02 -0.68 -13.78
CA ASP A 268 -11.12 -2.11 -14.09
C ASP A 268 -10.22 -2.99 -13.23
N PHE A 269 -9.13 -2.43 -12.72
CA PHE A 269 -8.24 -3.12 -11.79
C PHE A 269 -8.74 -3.00 -10.35
N TRP A 270 -9.06 -1.78 -9.89
CA TRP A 270 -9.40 -1.53 -8.50
C TRP A 270 -10.83 -1.94 -8.12
N HIS A 271 -11.71 -2.01 -9.11
CA HIS A 271 -13.08 -2.50 -8.98
C HIS A 271 -13.36 -3.58 -10.02
N PRO A 272 -12.69 -4.75 -9.91
CA PRO A 272 -12.92 -5.81 -10.86
C PRO A 272 -14.40 -6.18 -10.84
N LYS A 273 -15.04 -6.10 -12.01
CA LYS A 273 -16.40 -6.59 -12.16
C LYS A 273 -16.37 -8.04 -11.71
N ALA A 274 -17.20 -8.41 -10.73
CA ALA A 274 -17.40 -9.79 -10.37
C ALA A 274 -17.66 -10.53 -11.69
N MET A 275 -16.79 -11.48 -12.06
CA MET A 275 -17.08 -12.36 -13.18
C MET A 275 -18.41 -13.01 -12.81
N MET A 276 -19.49 -12.52 -13.41
CA MET A 276 -20.77 -13.20 -13.35
C MET A 276 -20.44 -14.58 -13.91
N ALA A 277 -20.43 -15.57 -13.02
CA ALA A 277 -20.38 -16.96 -13.42
C ALA A 277 -21.41 -17.07 -14.54
N ALA A 278 -20.93 -17.33 -15.76
CA ALA A 278 -21.78 -17.62 -16.87
C ALA A 278 -22.59 -18.83 -16.40
N THR A 279 -23.79 -18.57 -15.91
CA THR A 279 -24.79 -19.59 -15.76
C THR A 279 -24.96 -20.11 -17.20
N SER A 280 -24.22 -21.16 -17.49
CA SER A 280 -24.48 -21.98 -18.67
C SER A 280 -25.97 -22.35 -18.57
N LYS A 281 -26.79 -21.64 -19.32
CA LYS A 281 -28.13 -22.09 -19.64
C LYS A 281 -27.90 -23.38 -20.38
N THR A 282 -27.85 -24.47 -19.65
CA THR A 282 -28.00 -25.81 -20.18
C THR A 282 -29.37 -25.81 -20.86
N LYS A 283 -29.39 -25.61 -22.18
CA LYS A 283 -30.55 -25.88 -22.98
C LYS A 283 -30.91 -27.33 -22.70
N THR A 284 -32.01 -27.52 -22.00
CA THR A 284 -32.65 -28.79 -21.79
C THR A 284 -32.99 -29.29 -23.20
N ALA A 285 -32.23 -30.28 -23.69
CA ALA A 285 -32.56 -31.00 -24.91
C ALA A 285 -33.91 -31.70 -24.68
N PRO A 286 -34.79 -31.74 -25.66
CA PRO A 286 -36.09 -32.44 -25.53
C PRO A 286 -35.82 -33.91 -25.27
N LYS A 287 -36.47 -34.48 -24.24
CA LYS A 287 -36.53 -35.91 -23.96
C LYS A 287 -37.15 -36.61 -25.16
N THR A 288 -36.36 -37.23 -26.00
CA THR A 288 -36.83 -38.28 -26.95
C THR A 288 -37.13 -39.50 -26.09
N ALA A 289 -38.38 -39.90 -26.05
CA ALA A 289 -38.83 -41.12 -25.41
C ALA A 289 -38.18 -42.30 -26.13
N MET A 290 -37.32 -43.04 -25.43
CA MET A 290 -36.87 -44.35 -25.87
C MET A 290 -37.91 -45.37 -25.47
N GLU A 291 -38.57 -46.01 -26.49
CA GLU A 291 -39.36 -47.23 -26.32
C GLU A 291 -38.45 -48.37 -25.79
N PRO A 292 -38.99 -49.27 -24.93
CA PRO A 292 -38.21 -50.37 -24.41
C PRO A 292 -38.02 -51.47 -25.51
N VAL A 293 -36.77 -51.69 -25.87
CA VAL A 293 -36.39 -52.87 -26.72
C VAL A 293 -36.49 -54.13 -25.86
N VAL A 294 -37.46 -54.95 -26.20
CA VAL A 294 -37.61 -56.31 -25.66
C VAL A 294 -36.50 -57.21 -26.19
N ALA A 295 -35.61 -57.63 -25.35
CA ALA A 295 -34.57 -58.63 -25.66
C ALA A 295 -35.19 -60.00 -25.84
N LYS A 296 -35.12 -60.52 -27.05
CA LYS A 296 -35.41 -61.97 -27.36
C LYS A 296 -34.23 -62.80 -26.80
N ASN A 297 -34.54 -63.71 -25.94
CA ASN A 297 -33.66 -64.76 -25.46
C ASN A 297 -33.54 -65.88 -26.46
N PRO A 298 -32.37 -66.25 -27.02
CA PRO A 298 -32.16 -67.41 -27.86
C PRO A 298 -31.49 -68.52 -27.03
N ASP A 299 -32.30 -69.36 -26.37
CA ASP A 299 -31.83 -70.72 -26.04
C ASP A 299 -32.98 -71.57 -25.53
N LYS A 300 -33.52 -72.39 -26.50
CA LYS A 300 -34.04 -73.73 -26.22
C LYS A 300 -33.91 -74.51 -27.51
N LYS A 301 -32.97 -75.44 -27.54
CA LYS A 301 -32.97 -76.64 -28.41
C LYS A 301 -33.43 -77.87 -27.64
N PRO A 302 -33.95 -78.82 -28.32
CA PRO A 302 -34.73 -79.93 -27.82
C PRO A 302 -33.93 -80.96 -27.04
#